data_5502184b661a0bafcfdab9c753847c1a
#
_entry.id   5502184b661a0bafcfdab9c753847c1a
#
_cell.length_a   1.000
_cell.length_b   1.000
_cell.length_c   1.000
_cell.angle_alpha   90.00
_cell.angle_beta   90.00
_cell.angle_gamma   90.00
#
_symmetry.space_group_name_H-M   'P 1'
#
loop_
_entity.id
_entity.type
_entity.pdbx_description
1 polymer ?
#
loop_
_entity_poly.entity_id
_entity_poly.type
_entity_poly.pdbx_seq_one_letter_code
_entity_poly.pdbx_strand_id
1 'polypeptide(L)'
;MNKPDLTVSDYLKWVNESHYVEGLFEKDTMYQDHVYFRGQASVSWELLPSLFRDSERIHDENMMLEMANNMLWTELNDCRSDLEKMIRLQHYGLHTRLLDITYNPLVALFFACQTPSKPDDDKDGVVYCGYKEGANTKTSYTIAEYVFNHNVFDINQTAFENICKKNNVTQEDCGTIHLITPPLNNPRISAQNGAFIMSPLIKKDVDSHFYIATQADIKKELKTAFMKRYIIPENSKSSIIEELDYLGFNKATIFVDITQKLQYINEKEDKKTMWKIDLNG
;
A
#
# COMPACT_ATOMS: atom_id res chain seq x y z
N MET A 1 1.32 29.65 -19.47
CA MET A 1 1.26 28.50 -20.38
C MET A 1 0.68 27.35 -19.61
N ASN A 2 -0.52 26.92 -19.95
CA ASN A 2 -1.09 25.68 -19.36
C ASN A 2 -0.18 24.53 -19.80
N LYS A 3 0.32 23.75 -18.83
CA LYS A 3 0.97 22.50 -19.16
C LYS A 3 -0.03 21.63 -19.93
N PRO A 4 0.37 20.93 -20.99
CA PRO A 4 -0.52 20.00 -21.67
C PRO A 4 -1.06 18.98 -20.67
N ASP A 5 -2.32 18.60 -20.84
CA ASP A 5 -2.92 17.58 -19.99
C ASP A 5 -2.16 16.27 -20.18
N LEU A 6 -1.78 15.64 -19.07
CA LEU A 6 -1.11 14.35 -19.10
C LEU A 6 -2.11 13.26 -19.50
N THR A 7 -1.62 12.26 -20.21
CA THR A 7 -2.38 11.09 -20.67
C THR A 7 -1.89 9.81 -20.01
N VAL A 8 -2.68 8.74 -20.08
CA VAL A 8 -2.25 7.38 -19.70
C VAL A 8 -1.01 6.96 -20.50
N SER A 9 -0.92 7.35 -21.79
CA SER A 9 0.25 7.05 -22.62
C SER A 9 1.53 7.70 -22.10
N ASP A 10 1.50 8.95 -21.63
CA ASP A 10 2.66 9.64 -21.06
C ASP A 10 3.10 8.98 -19.76
N TYR A 11 2.15 8.57 -18.92
CA TYR A 11 2.45 7.80 -17.72
C TYR A 11 3.09 6.44 -18.04
N LEU A 12 2.59 5.70 -19.03
CA LEU A 12 3.18 4.41 -19.42
C LEU A 12 4.58 4.55 -20.01
N LYS A 13 4.90 5.64 -20.71
CA LYS A 13 6.28 5.94 -21.12
C LYS A 13 7.18 6.07 -19.90
N TRP A 14 6.76 6.84 -18.88
CA TRP A 14 7.51 6.97 -17.64
C TRP A 14 7.66 5.63 -16.91
N VAL A 15 6.62 4.78 -16.88
CA VAL A 15 6.69 3.42 -16.30
C VAL A 15 7.77 2.62 -17.01
N ASN A 16 7.78 2.58 -18.34
CA ASN A 16 8.78 1.88 -19.12
C ASN A 16 10.20 2.39 -18.85
N GLU A 17 10.40 3.70 -18.83
CA GLU A 17 11.68 4.32 -18.49
C GLU A 17 12.10 4.04 -17.04
N SER A 18 11.14 3.88 -16.14
CA SER A 18 11.39 3.58 -14.73
C SER A 18 11.82 2.13 -14.51
N HIS A 19 11.42 1.19 -15.36
CA HIS A 19 11.89 -0.18 -15.35
C HIS A 19 13.37 -0.29 -15.76
N TYR A 20 13.87 0.63 -16.59
CA TYR A 20 15.28 0.70 -16.99
C TYR A 20 16.10 1.52 -15.98
N VAL A 21 16.13 1.14 -14.70
CA VAL A 21 17.18 1.61 -13.81
C VAL A 21 18.45 0.90 -14.21
N GLU A 22 19.44 1.67 -14.70
CA GLU A 22 20.73 1.17 -15.21
C GLU A 22 21.30 0.06 -14.31
N GLY A 23 21.43 -1.14 -14.85
CA GLY A 23 22.07 -2.29 -14.22
C GLY A 23 21.20 -3.19 -13.34
N LEU A 24 19.91 -2.92 -13.13
CA LEU A 24 19.02 -3.80 -12.34
C LEU A 24 18.23 -4.80 -13.20
N PHE A 25 18.17 -4.59 -14.51
CA PHE A 25 17.45 -5.46 -15.43
C PHE A 25 18.37 -5.90 -16.57
N GLU A 26 19.02 -7.04 -16.43
CA GLU A 26 19.42 -7.81 -17.59
C GLU A 26 18.15 -8.34 -18.26
N LYS A 27 18.07 -8.21 -19.60
CA LYS A 27 16.90 -8.48 -20.44
C LYS A 27 16.30 -9.89 -20.32
N ASP A 28 16.97 -10.81 -19.62
CA ASP A 28 16.67 -12.26 -19.60
C ASP A 28 16.23 -12.80 -18.22
N THR A 29 16.00 -11.96 -17.23
CA THR A 29 15.58 -12.48 -15.92
C THR A 29 14.08 -12.33 -15.70
N MET A 30 13.44 -13.39 -15.22
CA MET A 30 12.04 -13.51 -14.78
C MET A 30 11.67 -12.54 -13.63
N TYR A 31 12.33 -11.37 -13.53
CA TYR A 31 12.24 -10.41 -12.42
C TYR A 31 11.20 -9.31 -12.62
N GLN A 32 10.24 -9.47 -13.54
CA GLN A 32 9.09 -8.54 -13.65
C GLN A 32 8.25 -8.50 -12.36
N ASP A 33 8.40 -9.49 -11.47
CA ASP A 33 7.59 -9.67 -10.27
C ASP A 33 8.04 -8.81 -9.06
N HIS A 34 9.04 -7.94 -9.21
CA HIS A 34 9.61 -7.19 -8.08
C HIS A 34 9.45 -5.68 -8.18
N VAL A 35 8.95 -5.16 -9.31
CA VAL A 35 8.59 -3.75 -9.43
C VAL A 35 7.18 -3.55 -8.91
N TYR A 36 7.02 -2.62 -7.99
CA TYR A 36 5.73 -2.30 -7.40
C TYR A 36 5.46 -0.80 -7.43
N PHE A 37 4.18 -0.48 -7.35
CA PHE A 37 3.68 0.88 -7.45
C PHE A 37 2.76 1.21 -6.27
N ARG A 38 2.68 2.50 -5.94
CA ARG A 38 1.68 3.02 -5.03
C ARG A 38 1.18 4.38 -5.52
N GLY A 39 -0.14 4.49 -5.70
CA GLY A 39 -0.81 5.76 -6.01
C GLY A 39 -1.34 6.43 -4.75
N GLN A 40 -1.17 7.75 -4.66
CA GLN A 40 -1.79 8.59 -3.63
C GLN A 40 -2.47 9.78 -4.29
N ALA A 41 -3.70 10.08 -3.85
CA ALA A 41 -4.52 11.14 -4.42
C ALA A 41 -3.96 12.55 -4.13
N SER A 42 -3.10 12.69 -3.14
CA SER A 42 -2.41 13.94 -2.81
C SER A 42 -0.91 13.73 -2.66
N VAL A 43 -0.14 14.61 -3.29
CA VAL A 43 1.32 14.67 -3.15
C VAL A 43 1.76 15.11 -1.74
N SER A 44 0.89 15.80 -1.00
CA SER A 44 1.15 16.23 0.37
C SER A 44 1.07 15.11 1.40
N TRP A 45 0.48 13.96 1.04
CA TRP A 45 0.37 12.85 1.97
C TRP A 45 1.72 12.16 2.17
N GLU A 46 2.05 11.92 3.42
CA GLU A 46 3.25 11.17 3.74
C GLU A 46 3.15 9.71 3.25
N LEU A 47 4.26 9.22 2.70
CA LEU A 47 4.39 7.82 2.28
C LEU A 47 4.62 6.95 3.52
N LEU A 48 3.53 6.65 4.23
CA LEU A 48 3.54 5.88 5.48
C LEU A 48 2.34 4.94 5.57
N PRO A 49 2.50 3.76 6.19
CA PRO A 49 1.36 2.96 6.64
C PRO A 49 0.49 3.75 7.61
N SER A 50 -0.79 3.40 7.68
CA SER A 50 -1.76 4.16 8.50
C SER A 50 -1.44 4.18 10.01
N LEU A 51 -0.79 3.13 10.52
CA LEU A 51 -0.30 3.08 11.91
C LEU A 51 0.67 4.23 12.22
N PHE A 52 1.61 4.49 11.31
CA PHE A 52 2.70 5.45 11.54
C PHE A 52 2.37 6.89 11.16
N ARG A 53 1.14 7.18 10.72
CA ARG A 53 0.70 8.57 10.46
C ARG A 53 0.44 9.38 11.74
N ASP A 54 0.34 8.68 12.85
CA ASP A 54 0.23 9.23 14.19
C ASP A 54 1.27 8.55 15.07
N SER A 55 2.21 9.30 15.64
CA SER A 55 3.32 8.76 16.41
C SER A 55 2.89 8.02 17.67
N GLU A 56 1.79 8.46 18.30
CA GLU A 56 1.28 7.84 19.53
C GLU A 56 0.64 6.48 19.26
N ARG A 57 0.03 6.32 18.09
CA ARG A 57 -0.68 5.09 17.70
C ARG A 57 0.22 3.85 17.62
N ILE A 58 1.51 4.03 17.38
CA ILE A 58 2.48 2.92 17.33
C ILE A 58 2.48 2.13 18.65
N HIS A 59 2.33 2.83 19.76
CA HIS A 59 2.33 2.24 21.10
C HIS A 59 1.06 1.41 21.37
N ASP A 60 -0.03 1.71 20.69
CA ASP A 60 -1.33 1.05 20.86
C ASP A 60 -1.52 -0.13 19.89
N GLU A 61 -0.53 -0.45 19.04
CA GLU A 61 -0.67 -1.46 17.98
C GLU A 61 -1.14 -2.81 18.51
N ASN A 62 -0.49 -3.34 19.55
CA ASN A 62 -0.88 -4.62 20.15
C ASN A 62 -2.30 -4.57 20.72
N MET A 63 -2.64 -3.52 21.49
CA MET A 63 -3.99 -3.35 22.06
C MET A 63 -5.06 -3.30 20.98
N MET A 64 -4.83 -2.55 19.89
CA MET A 64 -5.78 -2.47 18.76
C MET A 64 -5.98 -3.83 18.09
N LEU A 65 -4.89 -4.58 17.88
CA LEU A 65 -4.95 -5.92 17.27
C LEU A 65 -5.65 -6.92 18.17
N GLU A 66 -5.40 -6.90 19.49
CA GLU A 66 -6.05 -7.75 20.47
C GLU A 66 -7.56 -7.45 20.55
N MET A 67 -7.93 -6.18 20.66
CA MET A 67 -9.33 -5.76 20.65
C MET A 67 -10.04 -6.22 19.37
N ALA A 68 -9.43 -6.00 18.20
CA ALA A 68 -10.00 -6.41 16.93
C ALA A 68 -10.13 -7.95 16.83
N ASN A 69 -9.13 -8.70 17.28
CA ASN A 69 -9.17 -10.16 17.31
C ASN A 69 -10.30 -10.70 18.21
N ASN A 70 -10.56 -10.03 19.33
CA ASN A 70 -11.63 -10.41 20.25
C ASN A 70 -13.01 -10.04 19.71
N MET A 71 -13.15 -8.83 19.14
CA MET A 71 -14.44 -8.34 18.63
C MET A 71 -14.85 -8.99 17.31
N LEU A 72 -13.89 -9.37 16.47
CA LEU A 72 -14.09 -9.91 15.13
C LEU A 72 -13.67 -11.38 15.02
N TRP A 73 -13.86 -12.13 16.12
CA TRP A 73 -13.47 -13.55 16.19
C TRP A 73 -14.06 -14.37 15.03
N THR A 74 -15.34 -14.15 14.73
CA THR A 74 -16.05 -14.87 13.66
C THR A 74 -15.45 -14.60 12.29
N GLU A 75 -15.04 -13.37 12.04
CA GLU A 75 -14.48 -12.90 10.78
C GLU A 75 -13.00 -13.29 10.60
N LEU A 76 -12.33 -13.66 11.70
CA LEU A 76 -10.89 -13.96 11.70
C LEU A 76 -10.57 -15.45 11.96
N ASN A 77 -11.55 -16.27 12.32
CA ASN A 77 -11.34 -17.65 12.76
C ASN A 77 -10.80 -18.59 11.66
N ASP A 78 -10.98 -18.25 10.38
CA ASP A 78 -10.45 -18.97 9.23
C ASP A 78 -9.06 -18.49 8.78
N CYS A 79 -8.53 -17.44 9.40
CA CYS A 79 -7.15 -16.99 9.16
C CYS A 79 -6.14 -17.99 9.73
N ARG A 80 -5.15 -18.35 8.92
CA ARG A 80 -4.15 -19.37 9.27
C ARG A 80 -2.97 -18.80 10.06
N SER A 81 -2.86 -17.47 10.14
CA SER A 81 -1.76 -16.78 10.80
C SER A 81 -2.13 -15.37 11.23
N ASP A 82 -1.35 -14.80 12.13
CA ASP A 82 -1.51 -13.41 12.57
C ASP A 82 -1.25 -12.42 11.42
N LEU A 83 -0.39 -12.77 10.46
CA LEU A 83 -0.21 -11.96 9.24
C LEU A 83 -1.49 -11.92 8.39
N GLU A 84 -2.16 -13.04 8.19
CA GLU A 84 -3.45 -13.06 7.48
C GLU A 84 -4.53 -12.27 8.21
N LYS A 85 -4.56 -12.35 9.54
CA LYS A 85 -5.46 -11.51 10.34
C LYS A 85 -5.15 -10.03 10.15
N MET A 86 -3.86 -9.62 10.21
CA MET A 86 -3.44 -8.24 10.01
C MET A 86 -3.86 -7.71 8.63
N ILE A 87 -3.66 -8.49 7.56
CA ILE A 87 -4.07 -8.14 6.20
C ILE A 87 -5.60 -7.97 6.13
N ARG A 88 -6.36 -8.88 6.73
CA ARG A 88 -7.82 -8.81 6.77
C ARG A 88 -8.32 -7.60 7.56
N LEU A 89 -7.74 -7.34 8.72
CA LEU A 89 -8.07 -6.18 9.56
C LEU A 89 -7.77 -4.85 8.84
N GLN A 90 -6.65 -4.75 8.13
CA GLN A 90 -6.37 -3.59 7.30
C GLN A 90 -7.42 -3.40 6.20
N HIS A 91 -7.87 -4.47 5.56
CA HIS A 91 -8.93 -4.41 4.57
C HIS A 91 -10.23 -3.81 5.13
N TYR A 92 -10.55 -4.07 6.40
CA TYR A 92 -11.69 -3.49 7.10
C TYR A 92 -11.41 -2.11 7.73
N GLY A 93 -10.22 -1.56 7.54
CA GLY A 93 -9.88 -0.20 7.92
C GLY A 93 -9.12 -0.05 9.23
N LEU A 94 -8.67 -1.15 9.86
CA LEU A 94 -7.79 -1.04 11.02
C LEU A 94 -6.44 -0.44 10.60
N HIS A 95 -5.91 0.44 11.43
CA HIS A 95 -4.57 0.98 11.22
C HIS A 95 -3.52 -0.08 11.52
N THR A 96 -2.73 -0.44 10.51
CA THR A 96 -1.67 -1.46 10.61
C THR A 96 -0.34 -0.93 10.11
N ARG A 97 0.71 -1.69 10.34
CA ARG A 97 2.07 -1.44 9.84
C ARG A 97 2.29 -1.85 8.38
N LEU A 98 1.24 -2.31 7.69
CA LEU A 98 1.29 -2.67 6.29
C LEU A 98 1.04 -1.43 5.41
N LEU A 99 1.82 -1.30 4.36
CA LEU A 99 1.61 -0.30 3.32
C LEU A 99 1.12 -1.00 2.04
N ASP A 100 -0.08 -0.63 1.57
CA ASP A 100 -0.62 -1.17 0.32
C ASP A 100 0.22 -0.74 -0.87
N ILE A 101 0.52 -1.69 -1.73
CA ILE A 101 1.16 -1.51 -3.03
C ILE A 101 0.44 -2.36 -4.08
N THR A 102 0.75 -2.14 -5.33
CA THR A 102 0.23 -2.94 -6.45
C THR A 102 1.35 -3.25 -7.44
N TYR A 103 1.26 -4.40 -8.08
CA TYR A 103 2.11 -4.72 -9.24
C TYR A 103 1.57 -4.15 -10.56
N ASN A 104 0.34 -3.60 -10.56
CA ASN A 104 -0.26 -3.01 -11.74
C ASN A 104 -0.11 -1.47 -11.73
N PRO A 105 0.69 -0.89 -12.64
CA PRO A 105 0.89 0.56 -12.71
C PRO A 105 -0.41 1.34 -12.97
N LEU A 106 -1.37 0.79 -13.72
CA LEU A 106 -2.64 1.47 -14.01
C LEU A 106 -3.55 1.52 -12.79
N VAL A 107 -3.48 0.53 -11.90
CA VAL A 107 -4.17 0.57 -10.60
C VAL A 107 -3.57 1.68 -9.72
N ALA A 108 -2.24 1.82 -9.69
CA ALA A 108 -1.61 2.91 -8.96
C ALA A 108 -2.00 4.28 -9.54
N LEU A 109 -2.02 4.41 -10.85
CA LEU A 109 -2.48 5.63 -11.55
C LEU A 109 -3.93 5.96 -11.18
N PHE A 110 -4.82 4.95 -11.18
CA PHE A 110 -6.21 5.12 -10.76
C PHE A 110 -6.31 5.72 -9.35
N PHE A 111 -5.55 5.20 -8.37
CA PHE A 111 -5.54 5.73 -7.01
C PHE A 111 -4.95 7.14 -6.92
N ALA A 112 -3.93 7.46 -7.73
CA ALA A 112 -3.35 8.80 -7.78
C ALA A 112 -4.34 9.85 -8.35
N CYS A 113 -5.24 9.42 -9.21
CA CYS A 113 -6.25 10.29 -9.83
C CYS A 113 -7.53 10.47 -8.99
N GLN A 114 -7.66 9.81 -7.84
CA GLN A 114 -8.82 10.04 -6.96
C GLN A 114 -8.80 11.44 -6.35
N THR A 115 -9.97 11.90 -5.90
CA THR A 115 -10.10 13.16 -5.15
C THR A 115 -9.55 12.96 -3.73
N PRO A 116 -8.69 13.86 -3.22
CA PRO A 116 -8.26 13.82 -1.83
C PRO A 116 -9.42 13.89 -0.86
N SER A 117 -9.29 13.23 0.29
CA SER A 117 -10.36 13.14 1.28
C SER A 117 -10.57 14.41 2.10
N LYS A 118 -9.55 15.27 2.20
CA LYS A 118 -9.62 16.53 2.93
C LYS A 118 -9.56 17.71 1.98
N PRO A 119 -10.35 18.79 2.20
CA PRO A 119 -10.38 19.96 1.31
C PRO A 119 -9.02 20.69 1.20
N ASP A 120 -8.23 20.67 2.28
CA ASP A 120 -6.94 21.36 2.37
C ASP A 120 -5.75 20.53 1.83
N ASP A 121 -6.00 19.27 1.42
CA ASP A 121 -4.96 18.45 0.80
C ASP A 121 -4.57 19.03 -0.56
N ASP A 122 -3.28 18.91 -0.92
CA ASP A 122 -2.81 19.19 -2.27
C ASP A 122 -3.56 18.29 -3.26
N LYS A 123 -4.06 18.88 -4.33
CA LYS A 123 -4.91 18.17 -5.29
C LYS A 123 -4.12 17.42 -6.36
N ASP A 124 -2.80 17.69 -6.49
CA ASP A 124 -1.95 16.90 -7.34
C ASP A 124 -1.79 15.49 -6.76
N GLY A 125 -1.91 14.48 -7.60
CA GLY A 125 -1.66 13.09 -7.22
C GLY A 125 -0.21 12.68 -7.41
N VAL A 126 0.16 11.52 -6.88
CA VAL A 126 1.49 10.98 -7.07
C VAL A 126 1.45 9.45 -7.20
N VAL A 127 2.24 8.91 -8.14
CA VAL A 127 2.57 7.50 -8.19
C VAL A 127 4.02 7.32 -7.80
N TYR A 128 4.26 6.47 -6.83
CA TYR A 128 5.59 6.00 -6.44
C TYR A 128 5.88 4.67 -7.12
N CYS A 129 7.12 4.49 -7.56
CA CYS A 129 7.63 3.25 -8.12
C CYS A 129 8.81 2.78 -7.29
N GLY A 130 8.79 1.51 -6.89
CA GLY A 130 9.83 0.88 -6.12
C GLY A 130 10.21 -0.49 -6.68
N TYR A 131 11.35 -0.98 -6.20
CA TYR A 131 11.86 -2.30 -6.50
C TYR A 131 12.42 -2.93 -5.23
N LYS A 132 12.20 -4.22 -5.04
CA LYS A 132 12.86 -4.99 -3.99
C LYS A 132 13.03 -6.44 -4.42
N GLU A 133 14.24 -6.94 -4.27
CA GLU A 133 14.52 -8.37 -4.41
C GLU A 133 13.95 -9.16 -3.24
N GLY A 134 13.26 -10.24 -3.57
CA GLY A 134 12.83 -11.29 -2.66
C GLY A 134 11.78 -10.87 -1.62
N ALA A 135 10.72 -11.65 -1.54
CA ALA A 135 9.77 -11.58 -0.43
C ALA A 135 10.29 -12.44 0.73
N ASN A 136 10.67 -11.85 1.87
CA ASN A 136 10.92 -12.63 3.07
C ASN A 136 9.64 -12.76 3.90
N THR A 137 8.79 -13.67 3.47
CA THR A 137 7.49 -13.93 4.09
C THR A 137 7.64 -14.39 5.55
N LYS A 138 8.71 -15.15 5.88
CA LYS A 138 8.97 -15.62 7.25
C LYS A 138 9.16 -14.46 8.23
N THR A 139 9.91 -13.44 7.84
CA THR A 139 10.10 -12.24 8.67
C THR A 139 8.79 -11.50 8.89
N SER A 140 7.94 -11.41 7.86
CA SER A 140 6.62 -10.78 7.98
C SER A 140 5.70 -11.55 8.93
N TYR A 141 5.71 -12.88 8.91
CA TYR A 141 5.02 -13.71 9.89
C TYR A 141 5.56 -13.50 11.31
N THR A 142 6.89 -13.41 11.46
CA THR A 142 7.57 -13.19 12.76
C THR A 142 7.17 -11.85 13.36
N ILE A 143 7.16 -10.78 12.56
CA ILE A 143 6.73 -9.46 13.00
C ILE A 143 5.25 -9.48 13.41
N ALA A 144 4.37 -10.06 12.58
CA ALA A 144 2.94 -10.15 12.88
C ALA A 144 2.70 -10.94 14.17
N GLU A 145 3.31 -12.11 14.33
CA GLU A 145 3.20 -12.93 15.53
C GLU A 145 3.65 -12.16 16.78
N TYR A 146 4.74 -11.38 16.68
CA TYR A 146 5.21 -10.59 17.81
C TYR A 146 4.22 -9.51 18.22
N VAL A 147 3.75 -8.69 17.29
CA VAL A 147 2.86 -7.56 17.60
C VAL A 147 1.44 -7.97 18.03
N PHE A 148 0.99 -9.17 17.66
CA PHE A 148 -0.28 -9.71 18.14
C PHE A 148 -0.20 -10.20 19.59
N ASN A 149 0.97 -10.65 20.04
CA ASN A 149 1.12 -11.34 21.30
C ASN A 149 1.92 -10.56 22.36
N HIS A 150 2.53 -9.44 21.98
CA HIS A 150 3.41 -8.68 22.87
C HIS A 150 3.21 -7.18 22.66
N ASN A 151 3.23 -6.44 23.77
CA ASN A 151 3.24 -5.00 23.74
C ASN A 151 4.50 -4.49 23.00
N VAL A 152 4.32 -3.54 22.09
CA VAL A 152 5.39 -2.90 21.34
C VAL A 152 5.93 -1.63 22.01
N PHE A 153 5.52 -1.34 23.24
CA PHE A 153 6.04 -0.20 24.00
C PHE A 153 7.49 -0.44 24.45
N ASP A 154 7.76 -1.68 24.84
CA ASP A 154 9.10 -2.13 25.21
C ASP A 154 9.35 -3.55 24.67
N ILE A 155 10.51 -3.76 24.04
CA ILE A 155 10.83 -5.06 23.45
C ILE A 155 11.13 -6.06 24.57
N ASN A 156 10.27 -7.07 24.71
CA ASN A 156 10.62 -8.24 25.47
C ASN A 156 11.67 -9.06 24.68
N GLN A 157 12.95 -8.80 24.96
CA GLN A 157 14.08 -9.36 24.23
C GLN A 157 14.01 -10.89 24.15
N THR A 158 13.71 -11.56 25.28
CA THR A 158 13.65 -13.03 25.35
C THR A 158 12.50 -13.58 24.51
N ALA A 159 11.32 -12.99 24.59
CA ALA A 159 10.17 -13.39 23.78
C ALA A 159 10.44 -13.19 22.28
N PHE A 160 11.03 -12.04 21.94
CA PHE A 160 11.37 -11.73 20.54
C PHE A 160 12.39 -12.70 19.96
N GLU A 161 13.48 -12.99 20.72
CA GLU A 161 14.46 -14.00 20.31
C GLU A 161 13.85 -15.39 20.10
N ASN A 162 12.96 -15.81 20.99
CA ASN A 162 12.29 -17.12 20.88
C ASN A 162 11.41 -17.20 19.62
N ILE A 163 10.66 -16.15 19.30
CA ILE A 163 9.83 -16.08 18.09
C ILE A 163 10.72 -16.08 16.84
N CYS A 164 11.80 -15.30 16.83
CA CYS A 164 12.76 -15.29 15.73
C CYS A 164 13.38 -16.69 15.51
N LYS A 165 13.82 -17.34 16.55
CA LYS A 165 14.38 -18.72 16.49
C LYS A 165 13.35 -19.73 15.98
N LYS A 166 12.11 -19.68 16.48
CA LYS A 166 11.01 -20.55 16.04
C LYS A 166 10.76 -20.43 14.54
N ASN A 167 10.82 -19.23 14.00
CA ASN A 167 10.55 -18.94 12.60
C ASN A 167 11.81 -19.02 11.70
N ASN A 168 12.98 -19.32 12.27
CA ASN A 168 14.27 -19.32 11.57
C ASN A 168 14.55 -17.99 10.85
N VAL A 169 14.43 -16.89 11.60
CA VAL A 169 14.64 -15.51 11.20
C VAL A 169 15.62 -14.86 12.17
N THR A 170 16.46 -13.95 11.70
CA THR A 170 17.32 -13.15 12.59
C THR A 170 16.56 -11.92 13.11
N GLN A 171 16.99 -11.35 14.22
CA GLN A 171 16.43 -10.09 14.70
C GLN A 171 16.70 -8.94 13.72
N GLU A 172 17.87 -8.94 13.09
CA GLU A 172 18.27 -7.98 12.07
C GLU A 172 17.31 -7.97 10.87
N ASP A 173 16.82 -9.13 10.45
CA ASP A 173 15.83 -9.23 9.38
C ASP A 173 14.56 -8.41 9.72
N CYS A 174 14.14 -8.42 11.00
CA CYS A 174 12.99 -7.62 11.44
C CYS A 174 13.25 -6.10 11.49
N GLY A 175 14.47 -5.68 11.20
CA GLY A 175 14.90 -4.27 11.11
C GLY A 175 14.75 -3.63 9.73
N THR A 176 14.25 -4.34 8.73
CA THR A 176 14.06 -3.85 7.36
C THR A 176 12.62 -4.00 6.89
N ILE A 177 12.27 -3.36 5.78
CA ILE A 177 10.97 -3.58 5.14
C ILE A 177 10.93 -4.92 4.42
N HIS A 178 9.75 -5.55 4.34
CA HIS A 178 9.55 -6.80 3.63
C HIS A 178 8.36 -6.72 2.69
N LEU A 179 8.55 -7.20 1.45
CA LEU A 179 7.49 -7.35 0.48
C LEU A 179 6.65 -8.59 0.81
N ILE A 180 5.32 -8.44 0.82
CA ILE A 180 4.36 -9.50 1.06
C ILE A 180 3.46 -9.61 -0.16
N THR A 181 3.50 -10.76 -0.83
CA THR A 181 2.51 -11.13 -1.83
C THR A 181 1.49 -12.06 -1.14
N PRO A 182 0.30 -11.55 -0.80
CA PRO A 182 -0.71 -12.37 -0.12
C PRO A 182 -1.31 -13.41 -1.06
N PRO A 183 -1.89 -14.49 -0.53
CA PRO A 183 -2.69 -15.42 -1.33
C PRO A 183 -3.82 -14.68 -2.04
N LEU A 184 -4.11 -15.03 -3.29
CA LEU A 184 -5.17 -14.42 -4.12
C LEU A 184 -6.60 -14.87 -3.72
N ASN A 185 -6.81 -15.24 -2.46
CA ASN A 185 -8.11 -15.63 -1.92
C ASN A 185 -9.02 -14.43 -1.55
N ASN A 186 -8.47 -13.21 -1.55
CA ASN A 186 -9.22 -11.99 -1.35
C ASN A 186 -9.54 -11.32 -2.70
N PRO A 187 -10.82 -11.22 -3.11
CA PRO A 187 -11.20 -10.66 -4.40
C PRO A 187 -10.69 -9.23 -4.64
N ARG A 188 -10.61 -8.39 -3.59
CA ARG A 188 -10.10 -7.02 -3.71
C ARG A 188 -8.59 -7.00 -3.99
N ILE A 189 -7.83 -7.84 -3.30
CA ILE A 189 -6.38 -7.96 -3.53
C ILE A 189 -6.14 -8.45 -4.96
N SER A 190 -6.90 -9.44 -5.42
CA SER A 190 -6.81 -9.94 -6.79
C SER A 190 -7.16 -8.87 -7.83
N ALA A 191 -8.27 -8.13 -7.64
CA ALA A 191 -8.72 -7.09 -8.56
C ALA A 191 -7.71 -5.93 -8.67
N GLN A 192 -7.00 -5.64 -7.58
CA GLN A 192 -6.00 -4.58 -7.51
C GLN A 192 -4.58 -5.04 -7.86
N ASN A 193 -4.37 -6.34 -8.14
CA ASN A 193 -3.04 -6.96 -8.19
C ASN A 193 -2.18 -6.50 -7.01
N GLY A 194 -2.80 -6.59 -5.82
CA GLY A 194 -2.33 -5.96 -4.59
C GLY A 194 -1.28 -6.78 -3.87
N ALA A 195 -0.38 -6.07 -3.23
CA ALA A 195 0.62 -6.59 -2.31
C ALA A 195 0.83 -5.61 -1.16
N PHE A 196 1.70 -5.94 -0.22
CA PHE A 196 1.99 -5.08 0.93
C PHE A 196 3.48 -4.97 1.18
N ILE A 197 3.88 -3.85 1.77
CA ILE A 197 5.17 -3.71 2.43
C ILE A 197 4.92 -3.79 3.92
N MET A 198 5.52 -4.78 4.60
CA MET A 198 5.63 -4.85 6.06
C MET A 198 6.69 -3.86 6.51
N SER A 199 6.35 -2.95 7.41
CA SER A 199 7.30 -2.07 8.05
C SER A 199 8.15 -2.83 9.07
N PRO A 200 9.42 -2.42 9.29
CA PRO A 200 10.26 -3.01 10.32
C PRO A 200 9.62 -2.92 11.71
N LEU A 201 9.92 -3.91 12.55
CA LEU A 201 9.53 -3.90 13.96
C LEU A 201 10.53 -3.12 14.80
N ILE A 202 11.82 -3.34 14.52
CA ILE A 202 12.92 -2.84 15.34
C ILE A 202 13.97 -2.11 14.50
N LYS A 203 14.80 -1.34 15.20
CA LYS A 203 16.06 -0.78 14.70
C LYS A 203 17.15 -0.98 15.73
N LYS A 204 18.40 -0.80 15.33
CA LYS A 204 19.57 -0.75 16.22
C LYS A 204 20.07 0.68 16.39
N ASP A 205 20.41 1.06 17.60
CA ASP A 205 21.13 2.28 17.91
C ASP A 205 22.65 2.13 17.65
N VAL A 206 23.41 3.17 17.96
CA VAL A 206 24.88 3.21 17.79
C VAL A 206 25.62 2.21 18.70
N ASP A 207 25.00 1.86 19.83
CA ASP A 207 25.53 0.90 20.80
C ASP A 207 25.04 -0.53 20.55
N SER A 208 24.37 -0.74 19.40
CA SER A 208 23.80 -2.04 18.97
C SER A 208 22.63 -2.55 19.81
N HIS A 209 21.96 -1.70 20.61
CA HIS A 209 20.73 -2.05 21.27
C HIS A 209 19.54 -1.95 20.33
N PHE A 210 18.63 -2.90 20.43
CA PHE A 210 17.38 -2.88 19.67
C PHE A 210 16.36 -1.94 20.32
N TYR A 211 15.67 -1.16 19.49
CA TYR A 211 14.52 -0.35 19.88
C TYR A 211 13.38 -0.50 18.86
N ILE A 212 12.16 -0.19 19.25
CA ILE A 212 10.99 -0.20 18.34
C ILE A 212 11.17 0.85 17.25
N ALA A 213 11.03 0.44 15.99
CA ALA A 213 11.18 1.34 14.85
C ALA A 213 10.19 2.50 14.92
N THR A 214 10.72 3.71 14.85
CA THR A 214 9.98 4.96 14.92
C THR A 214 9.38 5.36 13.55
N GLN A 215 8.49 6.34 13.55
CA GLN A 215 7.98 6.95 12.31
C GLN A 215 9.14 7.44 11.40
N ALA A 216 10.19 8.02 11.98
CA ALA A 216 11.35 8.52 11.24
C ALA A 216 12.12 7.38 10.55
N ASP A 217 12.27 6.25 11.24
CA ASP A 217 12.92 5.05 10.68
C ASP A 217 12.11 4.51 9.50
N ILE A 218 10.78 4.42 9.64
CA ILE A 218 9.90 3.94 8.57
C ILE A 218 9.97 4.88 7.35
N LYS A 219 9.94 6.20 7.55
CA LYS A 219 10.11 7.19 6.47
C LYS A 219 11.41 6.97 5.72
N LYS A 220 12.52 6.74 6.44
CA LYS A 220 13.83 6.50 5.84
C LYS A 220 13.86 5.22 5.01
N GLU A 221 13.32 4.11 5.53
CA GLU A 221 13.23 2.84 4.82
C GLU A 221 12.39 2.96 3.53
N LEU A 222 11.20 3.55 3.64
CA LEU A 222 10.31 3.70 2.49
C LEU A 222 10.86 4.65 1.42
N LYS A 223 11.58 5.71 1.83
CA LYS A 223 12.26 6.60 0.89
C LYS A 223 13.32 5.85 0.06
N THR A 224 14.00 4.88 0.65
CA THR A 224 14.98 4.03 -0.05
C THR A 224 14.28 3.02 -0.96
N ALA A 225 13.13 2.47 -0.53
CA ALA A 225 12.38 1.47 -1.26
C ALA A 225 11.65 2.02 -2.50
N PHE A 226 11.21 3.28 -2.46
CA PHE A 226 10.54 3.93 -3.57
C PHE A 226 11.50 4.90 -4.28
N MET A 227 12.14 4.42 -5.33
CA MET A 227 13.22 5.11 -6.03
C MET A 227 12.76 6.26 -6.92
N LYS A 228 11.54 6.18 -7.46
CA LYS A 228 11.00 7.16 -8.42
C LYS A 228 9.57 7.54 -8.06
N ARG A 229 9.18 8.76 -8.48
CA ARG A 229 7.80 9.24 -8.36
C ARG A 229 7.36 9.97 -9.62
N TYR A 230 6.08 9.87 -9.95
CA TYR A 230 5.41 10.58 -11.03
C TYR A 230 4.28 11.42 -10.47
N ILE A 231 4.28 12.72 -10.75
CA ILE A 231 3.27 13.67 -10.27
C ILE A 231 2.16 13.76 -11.31
N ILE A 232 0.93 13.65 -10.85
CA ILE A 232 -0.29 13.78 -11.65
C ILE A 232 -0.94 15.14 -11.30
N PRO A 233 -0.86 16.16 -12.17
CA PRO A 233 -1.52 17.44 -11.91
C PRO A 233 -3.04 17.29 -11.76
N GLU A 234 -3.64 18.12 -10.89
CA GLU A 234 -5.09 18.12 -10.64
C GLU A 234 -5.89 18.17 -11.94
N ASN A 235 -5.53 19.08 -12.85
CA ASN A 235 -6.24 19.27 -14.13
C ASN A 235 -6.23 18.04 -15.05
N SER A 236 -5.24 17.15 -14.93
CA SER A 236 -5.14 15.94 -15.75
C SER A 236 -5.88 14.73 -15.15
N LYS A 237 -6.29 14.78 -13.88
CA LYS A 237 -6.91 13.62 -13.22
C LYS A 237 -8.20 13.16 -13.88
N SER A 238 -9.06 14.11 -14.27
CA SER A 238 -10.36 13.79 -14.85
C SER A 238 -10.22 13.06 -16.19
N SER A 239 -9.37 13.58 -17.09
CA SER A 239 -9.12 12.94 -18.39
C SER A 239 -8.47 11.57 -18.26
N ILE A 240 -7.49 11.43 -17.34
CA ILE A 240 -6.85 10.13 -17.07
C ILE A 240 -7.86 9.11 -16.53
N ILE A 241 -8.78 9.50 -15.63
CA ILE A 241 -9.82 8.58 -15.13
C ILE A 241 -10.75 8.12 -16.26
N GLU A 242 -11.07 8.98 -17.20
CA GLU A 242 -11.88 8.60 -18.39
C GLU A 242 -11.12 7.62 -19.29
N GLU A 243 -9.84 7.87 -19.58
CA GLU A 243 -9.01 6.93 -20.34
C GLU A 243 -8.90 5.58 -19.62
N LEU A 244 -8.67 5.57 -18.29
CA LEU A 244 -8.59 4.35 -17.49
C LEU A 244 -9.91 3.56 -17.50
N ASP A 245 -11.04 4.25 -17.48
CA ASP A 245 -12.37 3.62 -17.57
C ASP A 245 -12.58 2.90 -18.91
N TYR A 246 -12.16 3.50 -20.04
CA TYR A 246 -12.15 2.85 -21.34
C TYR A 246 -11.25 1.60 -21.38
N LEU A 247 -10.17 1.61 -20.61
CA LEU A 247 -9.26 0.48 -20.46
C LEU A 247 -9.75 -0.57 -19.45
N GLY A 248 -10.92 -0.36 -18.83
CA GLY A 248 -11.48 -1.26 -17.83
C GLY A 248 -10.99 -1.06 -16.40
N PHE A 249 -10.22 -0.01 -16.12
CA PHE A 249 -9.76 0.36 -14.77
C PHE A 249 -10.68 1.43 -14.18
N ASN A 250 -11.70 1.00 -13.46
CA ASN A 250 -12.70 1.89 -12.86
C ASN A 250 -13.13 1.40 -11.46
N LYS A 251 -13.99 2.16 -10.80
CA LYS A 251 -14.45 1.80 -9.43
C LYS A 251 -15.10 0.41 -9.37
N ALA A 252 -15.85 -0.01 -10.40
CA ALA A 252 -16.54 -1.29 -10.41
C ALA A 252 -15.60 -2.49 -10.59
N THR A 253 -14.46 -2.30 -11.25
CA THR A 253 -13.46 -3.35 -11.47
C THR A 253 -12.39 -3.39 -10.39
N ILE A 254 -11.98 -2.24 -9.85
CA ILE A 254 -10.94 -2.11 -8.83
C ILE A 254 -11.49 -2.37 -7.43
N PHE A 255 -12.71 -1.90 -7.13
CA PHE A 255 -13.40 -2.17 -5.87
C PHE A 255 -14.46 -3.24 -6.08
N VAL A 256 -14.30 -4.37 -5.39
CA VAL A 256 -15.20 -5.53 -5.57
C VAL A 256 -16.45 -5.46 -4.72
N ASP A 257 -16.55 -4.53 -3.77
CA ASP A 257 -17.70 -4.36 -2.90
C ASP A 257 -18.92 -3.74 -3.64
N ILE A 258 -20.10 -4.13 -3.18
CA ILE A 258 -21.37 -3.73 -3.82
C ILE A 258 -21.56 -2.22 -3.78
N THR A 259 -21.18 -1.56 -2.69
CA THR A 259 -21.36 -0.12 -2.49
C THR A 259 -20.60 0.67 -3.56
N GLN A 260 -19.36 0.34 -3.82
CA GLN A 260 -18.54 1.01 -4.84
C GLN A 260 -19.06 0.73 -6.26
N LYS A 261 -19.56 -0.46 -6.52
CA LYS A 261 -20.17 -0.80 -7.81
C LYS A 261 -21.45 0.00 -8.06
N LEU A 262 -22.31 0.14 -7.06
CA LEU A 262 -23.53 0.95 -7.15
C LEU A 262 -23.19 2.44 -7.31
N GLN A 263 -22.19 2.95 -6.59
CA GLN A 263 -21.72 4.32 -6.76
C GLN A 263 -21.23 4.58 -8.19
N TYR A 264 -20.45 3.67 -8.76
CA TYR A 264 -20.01 3.77 -10.16
C TYR A 264 -21.17 3.81 -11.15
N ILE A 265 -22.22 2.99 -10.94
CA ILE A 265 -23.42 2.99 -11.80
C ILE A 265 -24.15 4.34 -11.73
N ASN A 266 -24.32 4.90 -10.53
CA ASN A 266 -24.95 6.20 -10.33
C ASN A 266 -24.15 7.32 -11.00
N GLU A 267 -22.83 7.36 -10.84
CA GLU A 267 -21.94 8.33 -11.48
C GLU A 267 -22.02 8.28 -13.02
N LYS A 268 -22.23 7.09 -13.59
CA LYS A 268 -22.43 6.94 -15.05
C LYS A 268 -23.79 7.45 -15.52
N GLU A 269 -24.85 7.27 -14.74
CA GLU A 269 -26.17 7.76 -15.07
C GLU A 269 -26.23 9.28 -14.96
N ASP A 270 -25.64 9.88 -13.95
CA ASP A 270 -25.54 11.33 -13.79
C ASP A 270 -24.84 11.98 -15.01
N LYS A 271 -23.73 11.40 -15.47
CA LYS A 271 -23.04 11.86 -16.68
C LYS A 271 -23.94 11.77 -17.94
N LYS A 272 -24.67 10.67 -18.12
CA LYS A 272 -25.62 10.54 -19.25
C LYS A 272 -26.73 11.61 -19.23
N THR A 273 -27.21 11.97 -18.06
CA THR A 273 -28.21 12.99 -17.87
C THR A 273 -27.68 14.38 -18.30
N MET A 274 -26.41 14.69 -17.93
CA MET A 274 -25.75 15.93 -18.38
C MET A 274 -25.63 15.99 -19.93
N TRP A 275 -25.23 14.92 -20.59
CA TRP A 275 -25.11 14.87 -22.06
C TRP A 275 -26.46 15.06 -22.78
N LYS A 276 -27.58 14.57 -22.20
CA LYS A 276 -28.93 14.76 -22.77
C LYS A 276 -29.39 16.21 -22.69
N ILE A 277 -28.96 16.97 -21.69
CA ILE A 277 -29.28 18.39 -21.53
C ILE A 277 -28.55 19.22 -22.59
N ASP A 278 -27.31 18.94 -22.89
CA ASP A 278 -26.50 19.66 -23.89
C ASP A 278 -26.94 19.40 -25.35
N LEU A 279 -27.62 18.29 -25.62
CA LEU A 279 -28.14 17.99 -26.97
C LEU A 279 -29.49 18.64 -27.27
N ASN A 280 -30.13 19.26 -26.28
CA ASN A 280 -31.43 19.92 -26.39
C ASN A 280 -31.38 21.45 -26.12
N GLY A 281 -30.16 22.02 -26.04
CA GLY A 281 -29.90 23.45 -25.87
C GLY A 281 -29.56 24.19 -27.14
#